data_ebca0b704a89752541e7d2d945b5d8fd
#
_entry.id   ebca0b704a89752541e7d2d945b5d8fd
#
_cell.length_a   1.000
_cell.length_b   1.000
_cell.length_c   1.000
_cell.angle_alpha   90.00
_cell.angle_beta   90.00
_cell.angle_gamma   90.00
#
_symmetry.space_group_name_H-M   'P 1'
#
loop_
_entity.id
_entity.type
_entity.pdbx_description
1 polymer ?
#
loop_
_entity_poly.entity_id
_entity_poly.type
_entity_poly.pdbx_seq_one_letter_code
_entity_poly.pdbx_strand_id
1 'polypeptide(L)'
;MDRCLIFLVLILMGCNSSQNDQASTTVHETPEVTDTMRYQDEFHLKNVRMLTQGGDNAEAYWSFDSRMLVFQSTFEKWGTQCDQIFYFNPLEDDAIKHRPKMISTGLGRTTCAYFMPGDTTVVYASTHLGDEACPPRPERRDDGKYVWPIYADFDIFVTDLEGNILKQLTQEPGYDAEATVSPQGDKIVFTSMRSGDLELYTMNVDGSEVTQVTNELGYDGGAFFSPDGSQLIFRSSRPKSEDEIKVYRELLAEGLVMPTEMELYICNADGSDLRQLTELGKANWCPFFHPSGDKVIFASNHETERGFPFNLYLINTDGTGLEQVTHDDTFDAFPMFSPDGKYLVFGSNRYNGGTRDTNLFMTEWVD
;
A
#
# COMPACT_ATOMS: atom_id res chain seq x y z
N MET A 1 89.44 51.20 15.97
CA MET A 1 89.11 51.29 17.38
C MET A 1 88.19 50.18 17.69
N ASP A 2 88.71 49.04 18.05
CA ASP A 2 88.88 48.46 19.38
C ASP A 2 87.54 48.15 20.03
N ARG A 3 87.18 47.03 20.41
CA ARG A 3 87.70 45.91 21.22
C ARG A 3 86.55 44.81 21.18
N CYS A 4 86.82 43.64 20.88
CA CYS A 4 87.40 42.49 21.63
C CYS A 4 86.57 42.02 22.84
N LEU A 5 86.41 40.76 22.83
CA LEU A 5 86.37 39.75 23.91
C LEU A 5 84.99 39.15 24.26
N ILE A 6 84.86 37.94 24.35
CA ILE A 6 85.35 36.65 24.80
C ILE A 6 84.20 35.73 25.14
N PHE A 7 84.27 34.47 24.69
CA PHE A 7 83.80 33.18 25.15
C PHE A 7 82.94 33.07 26.40
N LEU A 8 81.89 32.27 26.31
CA LEU A 8 81.77 31.11 27.21
C LEU A 8 80.90 30.00 26.59
N VAL A 9 81.50 28.86 26.44
CA VAL A 9 80.85 27.61 26.10
C VAL A 9 80.24 27.05 27.37
N LEU A 10 79.00 26.63 27.34
CA LEU A 10 78.48 25.67 28.32
C LEU A 10 77.61 24.64 27.61
N ILE A 11 78.16 23.47 27.57
CA ILE A 11 77.52 22.22 27.21
C ILE A 11 76.65 21.80 28.39
N LEU A 12 75.35 21.62 28.13
CA LEU A 12 74.50 20.80 28.98
C LEU A 12 73.67 19.84 28.13
N MET A 13 73.95 18.60 28.40
CA MET A 13 73.19 17.42 27.93
C MET A 13 71.76 17.43 28.43
N GLY A 14 70.88 16.91 27.62
CA GLY A 14 69.87 16.06 28.20
C GLY A 14 68.43 16.31 27.83
N CYS A 15 67.88 15.27 27.39
CA CYS A 15 66.47 14.82 27.36
C CYS A 15 65.69 15.08 26.12
N ASN A 16 65.70 14.06 25.31
CA ASN A 16 64.69 13.69 24.32
C ASN A 16 63.34 13.53 25.00
N SER A 17 62.37 14.37 24.71
CA SER A 17 60.96 14.13 24.95
C SER A 17 60.28 14.02 23.59
N SER A 18 59.95 12.81 23.21
CA SER A 18 59.06 12.47 22.11
C SER A 18 57.71 13.15 22.32
N GLN A 19 57.41 14.19 21.56
CA GLN A 19 56.02 14.67 21.39
C GLN A 19 55.28 13.66 20.58
N ASN A 20 54.31 12.99 21.23
CA ASN A 20 53.20 12.29 20.58
C ASN A 20 52.30 13.34 19.95
N ASP A 21 52.36 13.48 18.64
CA ASP A 21 51.33 14.13 17.85
C ASP A 21 50.09 13.21 17.87
N GLN A 22 49.22 13.41 18.85
CA GLN A 22 47.85 12.93 18.74
C GLN A 22 47.14 13.75 17.67
N ALA A 23 47.04 13.19 16.47
CA ALA A 23 46.09 13.68 15.47
C ALA A 23 44.67 13.53 16.06
N SER A 24 44.10 14.66 16.47
CA SER A 24 42.68 14.80 16.80
C SER A 24 41.87 14.53 15.52
N THR A 25 41.42 13.30 15.32
CA THR A 25 40.37 13.01 14.36
C THR A 25 39.08 13.63 14.89
N THR A 26 38.78 14.81 14.44
CA THR A 26 37.43 15.37 14.52
C THR A 26 36.54 14.47 13.67
N VAL A 27 35.84 13.56 14.34
CA VAL A 27 34.67 12.89 13.76
C VAL A 27 33.68 14.02 13.45
N HIS A 28 33.53 14.38 12.19
CA HIS A 28 32.40 15.13 11.73
C HIS A 28 31.18 14.20 11.93
N GLU A 29 30.48 14.36 13.05
CA GLU A 29 29.11 13.86 13.16
C GLU A 29 28.32 14.58 12.05
N THR A 30 27.96 13.83 11.02
CA THR A 30 26.89 14.24 10.09
C THR A 30 25.67 14.53 10.97
N PRO A 31 25.04 15.71 10.83
CA PRO A 31 23.84 16.01 11.61
C PRO A 31 22.83 14.88 11.37
N GLU A 32 22.41 14.26 12.46
CA GLU A 32 21.34 13.29 12.48
C GLU A 32 20.14 13.98 11.82
N VAL A 33 19.73 13.50 10.64
CA VAL A 33 18.52 13.97 9.98
C VAL A 33 17.39 13.52 10.89
N THR A 34 16.84 14.44 11.67
CA THR A 34 15.69 14.15 12.52
C THR A 34 14.55 13.78 11.61
N ASP A 35 14.09 12.52 11.69
CA ASP A 35 12.92 12.01 10.99
C ASP A 35 11.66 12.65 11.58
N THR A 36 11.30 13.81 11.05
CA THR A 36 10.24 14.67 11.62
C THR A 36 8.83 14.17 11.29
N MET A 37 8.70 13.17 10.42
CA MET A 37 7.40 12.60 10.00
C MET A 37 7.09 11.25 10.63
N ARG A 38 8.04 10.67 11.37
CA ARG A 38 7.88 9.44 12.14
C ARG A 38 7.42 9.76 13.56
N TYR A 39 6.49 8.99 14.11
CA TYR A 39 6.15 9.05 15.54
C TYR A 39 7.15 8.24 16.39
N GLN A 40 7.18 8.53 17.69
CA GLN A 40 8.22 8.01 18.58
C GLN A 40 8.26 6.47 18.64
N ASP A 41 7.12 5.81 18.58
CA ASP A 41 6.98 4.36 18.77
C ASP A 41 6.96 3.56 17.45
N GLU A 42 7.21 4.22 16.30
CA GLU A 42 7.26 3.59 14.97
C GLU A 42 8.66 3.03 14.67
N PHE A 43 9.08 1.98 15.38
CA PHE A 43 10.45 1.48 15.36
C PHE A 43 10.88 0.86 14.03
N HIS A 44 9.94 0.32 13.25
CA HIS A 44 10.19 -0.23 11.93
C HIS A 44 10.37 0.82 10.83
N LEU A 45 10.02 2.07 11.11
CA LEU A 45 10.04 3.14 10.11
C LEU A 45 11.28 4.02 10.28
N LYS A 46 11.93 4.36 9.14
CA LYS A 46 13.07 5.26 9.10
C LYS A 46 13.01 6.15 7.87
N ASN A 47 13.37 7.43 8.02
CA ASN A 47 13.34 8.40 6.94
C ASN A 47 11.94 8.52 6.29
N VAL A 48 10.90 8.60 7.12
CA VAL A 48 9.51 8.76 6.67
C VAL A 48 9.37 10.06 5.88
N ARG A 49 8.80 9.97 4.70
CA ARG A 49 8.56 11.14 3.84
C ARG A 49 7.20 11.08 3.16
N MET A 50 6.56 12.23 3.06
CA MET A 50 5.36 12.42 2.28
C MET A 50 5.70 12.45 0.79
N LEU A 51 4.95 11.70 -0.02
CA LEU A 51 5.13 11.64 -1.48
C LEU A 51 4.11 12.49 -2.23
N THR A 52 2.88 12.61 -1.74
CA THR A 52 1.82 13.44 -2.33
C THR A 52 1.27 14.41 -1.31
N GLN A 53 0.66 15.52 -1.76
CA GLN A 53 0.03 16.50 -0.87
C GLN A 53 -1.29 17.00 -1.46
N GLY A 54 -2.37 16.66 -0.77
CA GLY A 54 -3.75 17.03 -1.14
C GLY A 54 -4.46 15.99 -1.98
N GLY A 55 -5.79 15.97 -1.90
CA GLY A 55 -6.64 14.97 -2.52
C GLY A 55 -6.71 13.65 -1.76
N ASP A 56 -7.40 12.67 -2.32
CA ASP A 56 -7.47 11.31 -1.82
C ASP A 56 -6.51 10.44 -2.66
N ASN A 57 -5.36 10.06 -2.09
CA ASN A 57 -4.35 9.23 -2.75
C ASN A 57 -4.25 7.90 -2.00
N ALA A 58 -4.43 6.79 -2.68
CA ALA A 58 -4.48 5.48 -2.04
C ALA A 58 -3.92 4.38 -2.95
N GLU A 59 -3.71 3.20 -2.37
CA GLU A 59 -3.37 1.98 -3.09
C GLU A 59 -2.15 2.16 -4.00
N ALA A 60 -1.03 2.61 -3.40
CA ALA A 60 0.23 2.74 -4.11
C ALA A 60 0.97 1.42 -4.14
N TYR A 61 1.24 0.91 -5.34
CA TYR A 61 1.86 -0.39 -5.57
C TYR A 61 3.15 -0.25 -6.37
N TRP A 62 4.18 -0.97 -5.91
CA TRP A 62 5.51 -0.94 -6.52
C TRP A 62 5.58 -1.69 -7.85
N SER A 63 6.44 -1.20 -8.75
CA SER A 63 6.92 -1.99 -9.90
C SER A 63 7.77 -3.16 -9.44
N PHE A 64 7.90 -4.19 -10.28
CA PHE A 64 8.70 -5.39 -10.00
C PHE A 64 10.18 -5.05 -9.75
N ASP A 65 10.69 -4.00 -10.38
CA ASP A 65 12.06 -3.50 -10.21
C ASP A 65 12.25 -2.55 -9.01
N SER A 66 11.21 -2.32 -8.20
CA SER A 66 11.21 -1.43 -7.02
C SER A 66 11.51 0.04 -7.32
N ARG A 67 11.22 0.53 -8.55
CA ARG A 67 11.57 1.89 -8.95
C ARG A 67 10.38 2.83 -9.11
N MET A 68 9.22 2.29 -9.48
CA MET A 68 8.03 3.06 -9.78
C MET A 68 6.92 2.72 -8.81
N LEU A 69 6.03 3.69 -8.57
CA LEU A 69 4.76 3.50 -7.90
C LEU A 69 3.63 3.79 -8.87
N VAL A 70 2.62 2.92 -8.91
CA VAL A 70 1.31 3.17 -9.49
C VAL A 70 0.31 3.35 -8.36
N PHE A 71 -0.63 4.28 -8.47
CA PHE A 71 -1.60 4.57 -7.41
C PHE A 71 -2.88 5.18 -7.97
N GLN A 72 -3.96 5.12 -7.21
CA GLN A 72 -5.20 5.84 -7.52
C GLN A 72 -5.27 7.18 -6.80
N SER A 73 -5.86 8.17 -7.46
CA SER A 73 -6.06 9.49 -6.87
C SER A 73 -7.33 10.18 -7.36
N THR A 74 -8.05 10.78 -6.41
CA THR A 74 -9.04 11.82 -6.67
C THR A 74 -8.51 13.15 -6.18
N PHE A 75 -8.13 14.04 -7.09
CA PHE A 75 -7.63 15.37 -6.75
C PHE A 75 -8.06 16.41 -7.77
N GLU A 76 -8.94 17.33 -7.36
CA GLU A 76 -9.51 18.35 -8.24
C GLU A 76 -8.44 19.20 -8.94
N LYS A 77 -7.34 19.53 -8.23
CA LYS A 77 -6.21 20.28 -8.82
C LYS A 77 -5.50 19.50 -9.92
N TRP A 78 -5.60 18.18 -9.93
CA TRP A 78 -5.10 17.33 -11.01
C TRP A 78 -6.13 17.08 -12.11
N GLY A 79 -7.35 17.64 -11.95
CA GLY A 79 -8.44 17.57 -12.92
C GLY A 79 -9.26 16.28 -12.81
N THR A 80 -9.19 15.54 -11.68
CA THR A 80 -9.96 14.33 -11.47
C THR A 80 -11.16 14.59 -10.56
N GLN A 81 -12.32 14.01 -10.92
CA GLN A 81 -13.56 14.07 -10.14
C GLN A 81 -13.81 12.80 -9.33
N CYS A 82 -13.23 11.69 -9.75
CA CYS A 82 -13.17 10.43 -9.06
C CYS A 82 -11.80 9.77 -9.32
N ASP A 83 -11.56 8.64 -8.70
CA ASP A 83 -10.27 7.96 -8.76
C ASP A 83 -9.83 7.70 -10.19
N GLN A 84 -8.60 8.09 -10.49
CA GLN A 84 -7.87 7.83 -11.72
C GLN A 84 -6.50 7.27 -11.38
N ILE A 85 -5.88 6.55 -12.31
CA ILE A 85 -4.59 5.89 -12.09
C ILE A 85 -3.44 6.78 -12.56
N PHE A 86 -2.47 6.93 -11.66
CA PHE A 86 -1.24 7.69 -11.88
C PHE A 86 -0.02 6.83 -11.59
N TYR A 87 1.14 7.20 -12.13
CA TYR A 87 2.41 6.61 -11.75
C TYR A 87 3.55 7.64 -11.70
N PHE A 88 4.59 7.34 -10.93
CA PHE A 88 5.80 8.16 -10.81
C PHE A 88 6.94 7.35 -10.19
N ASN A 89 8.18 7.87 -10.29
CA ASN A 89 9.32 7.34 -9.56
C ASN A 89 9.45 8.05 -8.20
N PRO A 90 9.16 7.40 -7.07
CA PRO A 90 9.18 8.06 -5.76
C PRO A 90 10.58 8.47 -5.28
N LEU A 91 11.65 7.99 -5.92
CA LEU A 91 13.02 8.30 -5.57
C LEU A 91 13.58 9.50 -6.38
N GLU A 92 12.99 9.81 -7.53
CA GLU A 92 13.47 10.83 -8.46
C GLU A 92 12.47 11.97 -8.68
N ASP A 93 11.16 11.67 -8.63
CA ASP A 93 10.10 12.63 -8.91
C ASP A 93 9.61 13.32 -7.63
N ASP A 94 9.13 14.55 -7.76
CA ASP A 94 8.47 15.31 -6.71
C ASP A 94 6.97 15.47 -7.05
N ALA A 95 6.17 14.51 -6.61
CA ALA A 95 4.73 14.50 -6.87
C ALA A 95 3.95 15.55 -6.05
N ILE A 96 4.59 16.17 -5.05
CA ILE A 96 4.03 17.32 -4.34
C ILE A 96 4.03 18.56 -5.24
N LYS A 97 5.10 18.78 -6.01
CA LYS A 97 5.25 19.94 -6.88
C LYS A 97 4.72 19.72 -8.27
N HIS A 98 4.80 18.50 -8.77
CA HIS A 98 4.48 18.15 -10.14
C HIS A 98 3.45 17.04 -10.18
N ARG A 99 2.37 17.24 -10.94
CA ARG A 99 1.36 16.20 -11.14
C ARG A 99 2.01 14.96 -11.76
N PRO A 100 1.86 13.76 -11.14
CA PRO A 100 2.28 12.51 -11.74
C PRO A 100 1.57 12.24 -13.06
N LYS A 101 2.12 11.37 -13.87
CA LYS A 101 1.53 11.00 -15.16
C LYS A 101 0.31 10.11 -14.94
N MET A 102 -0.85 10.54 -15.45
CA MET A 102 -2.07 9.74 -15.47
C MET A 102 -1.98 8.72 -16.62
N ILE A 103 -2.34 7.46 -16.35
CA ILE A 103 -2.33 6.35 -17.31
C ILE A 103 -3.71 5.70 -17.50
N SER A 104 -4.71 6.11 -16.73
CA SER A 104 -6.11 5.78 -17.00
C SER A 104 -6.72 6.75 -18.02
N THR A 105 -7.89 6.42 -18.51
CA THR A 105 -8.58 7.20 -19.56
C THR A 105 -9.00 8.60 -19.14
N GLY A 106 -9.09 8.87 -17.84
CA GLY A 106 -9.73 10.08 -17.30
C GLY A 106 -11.25 10.02 -17.31
N LEU A 107 -11.84 8.91 -17.76
CA LEU A 107 -13.27 8.64 -17.83
C LEU A 107 -13.68 7.58 -16.81
N GLY A 108 -14.94 7.62 -16.37
CA GLY A 108 -15.46 6.72 -15.35
C GLY A 108 -14.66 6.80 -14.05
N ARG A 109 -14.77 5.79 -13.23
CA ARG A 109 -13.99 5.59 -12.00
C ARG A 109 -13.01 4.43 -12.19
N THR A 110 -11.81 4.56 -11.66
CA THR A 110 -10.83 3.47 -11.61
C THR A 110 -10.58 2.99 -10.19
N THR A 111 -9.98 1.82 -10.04
CA THR A 111 -9.48 1.31 -8.75
C THR A 111 -8.38 0.27 -8.96
N CYS A 112 -7.55 0.06 -7.92
CA CYS A 112 -6.59 -1.04 -7.77
C CYS A 112 -5.76 -1.29 -9.03
N ALA A 113 -4.72 -0.51 -9.22
CA ALA A 113 -3.80 -0.71 -10.34
C ALA A 113 -2.56 -1.49 -9.90
N TYR A 114 -1.99 -2.34 -10.77
CA TYR A 114 -0.79 -3.09 -10.46
C TYR A 114 0.12 -3.18 -11.69
N PHE A 115 1.45 -3.12 -11.51
CA PHE A 115 2.36 -3.32 -12.63
C PHE A 115 2.29 -4.75 -13.17
N MET A 116 2.42 -4.86 -14.47
CA MET A 116 2.55 -6.13 -15.19
C MET A 116 4.04 -6.48 -15.38
N PRO A 117 4.38 -7.74 -15.66
CA PRO A 117 5.77 -8.15 -15.85
C PRO A 117 6.53 -7.27 -16.85
N GLY A 118 7.73 -6.85 -16.48
CA GLY A 118 8.58 -5.97 -17.28
C GLY A 118 8.32 -4.49 -17.10
N ASP A 119 7.38 -4.10 -16.18
CA ASP A 119 7.15 -2.74 -15.70
C ASP A 119 6.83 -1.70 -16.80
N THR A 120 6.34 -2.16 -17.96
CA THR A 120 5.96 -1.32 -19.10
C THR A 120 4.46 -1.21 -19.31
N THR A 121 3.69 -2.01 -18.58
CA THR A 121 2.23 -2.03 -18.63
C THR A 121 1.66 -2.17 -17.22
N VAL A 122 0.40 -1.75 -17.04
CA VAL A 122 -0.33 -1.74 -15.79
C VAL A 122 -1.70 -2.36 -16.00
N VAL A 123 -2.12 -3.23 -15.08
CA VAL A 123 -3.50 -3.71 -14.96
C VAL A 123 -4.27 -2.82 -13.99
N TYR A 124 -5.51 -2.47 -14.31
CA TYR A 124 -6.39 -1.72 -13.40
C TYR A 124 -7.86 -1.98 -13.73
N ALA A 125 -8.75 -1.74 -12.77
CA ALA A 125 -10.19 -1.81 -12.99
C ALA A 125 -10.78 -0.44 -13.30
N SER A 126 -11.82 -0.39 -14.19
CA SER A 126 -12.46 0.85 -14.59
C SER A 126 -13.91 0.66 -15.03
N THR A 127 -14.74 1.67 -14.77
CA THR A 127 -16.16 1.71 -15.19
C THR A 127 -16.39 2.46 -16.51
N HIS A 128 -15.32 2.92 -17.19
CA HIS A 128 -15.40 3.85 -18.32
C HIS A 128 -16.19 3.33 -19.56
N LEU A 129 -16.33 2.01 -19.69
CA LEU A 129 -17.16 1.44 -20.77
C LEU A 129 -18.64 1.42 -20.43
N GLY A 130 -19.03 1.41 -19.14
CA GLY A 130 -20.41 1.53 -18.71
C GLY A 130 -20.91 2.98 -18.77
N ASP A 131 -20.11 3.93 -18.24
CA ASP A 131 -20.39 5.36 -18.32
C ASP A 131 -19.05 6.14 -18.30
N GLU A 132 -18.94 7.18 -19.14
CA GLU A 132 -17.81 8.09 -19.13
C GLU A 132 -17.77 8.99 -17.88
N ALA A 133 -18.93 9.23 -17.26
CA ALA A 133 -19.03 10.01 -16.04
C ALA A 133 -18.58 9.21 -14.80
N CYS A 134 -18.16 9.91 -13.75
CA CYS A 134 -17.93 9.29 -12.45
C CYS A 134 -19.23 8.71 -11.90
N PRO A 135 -19.28 7.42 -11.55
CA PRO A 135 -20.47 6.85 -10.94
C PRO A 135 -20.79 7.54 -9.61
N PRO A 136 -22.08 7.72 -9.27
CA PRO A 136 -22.49 8.40 -8.05
C PRO A 136 -21.98 7.64 -6.82
N ARG A 137 -21.46 8.38 -5.82
CA ARG A 137 -21.16 7.80 -4.50
C ARG A 137 -22.46 7.48 -3.77
N PRO A 138 -22.54 6.38 -3.00
CA PRO A 138 -23.68 6.11 -2.16
C PRO A 138 -23.94 7.28 -1.20
N GLU A 139 -25.22 7.65 -1.04
CA GLU A 139 -25.60 8.61 0.00
C GLU A 139 -25.38 8.00 1.39
N ARG A 140 -25.20 8.90 2.39
CA ARG A 140 -25.12 8.46 3.77
C ARG A 140 -26.45 7.79 4.16
N ARG A 141 -26.37 6.56 4.61
CA ARG A 141 -27.54 5.79 5.02
C ARG A 141 -28.14 6.31 6.33
N ASP A 142 -29.47 6.33 6.39
CA ASP A 142 -30.22 6.74 7.59
C ASP A 142 -30.00 5.76 8.76
N ASP A 143 -29.71 4.48 8.44
CA ASP A 143 -29.39 3.44 9.43
C ASP A 143 -27.98 3.54 10.01
N GLY A 144 -27.20 4.53 9.55
CA GLY A 144 -25.84 4.82 10.01
C GLY A 144 -24.77 3.84 9.55
N LYS A 145 -25.12 2.83 8.73
CA LYS A 145 -24.15 1.86 8.21
C LYS A 145 -23.17 2.53 7.24
N TYR A 146 -21.90 2.23 7.40
CA TYR A 146 -20.87 2.59 6.44
C TYR A 146 -20.81 1.51 5.36
N VAL A 147 -20.90 1.91 4.10
CA VAL A 147 -20.96 1.00 2.96
C VAL A 147 -20.02 1.43 1.85
N TRP A 148 -19.50 0.44 1.11
CA TRP A 148 -18.79 0.61 -0.16
C TRP A 148 -19.69 0.23 -1.32
N PRO A 149 -19.62 0.99 -2.45
CA PRO A 149 -20.35 0.62 -3.66
C PRO A 149 -19.60 -0.47 -4.42
N ILE A 150 -20.38 -1.40 -4.97
CA ILE A 150 -19.94 -2.43 -5.90
C ILE A 150 -20.54 -2.06 -7.26
N TYR A 151 -19.78 -1.29 -8.05
CA TYR A 151 -20.26 -0.86 -9.37
C TYR A 151 -20.15 -2.01 -10.37
N ALA A 152 -21.30 -2.40 -10.94
CA ALA A 152 -21.39 -3.54 -11.85
C ALA A 152 -20.66 -3.33 -13.20
N ASP A 153 -20.28 -2.08 -13.49
CA ASP A 153 -19.57 -1.72 -14.72
C ASP A 153 -18.04 -1.77 -14.59
N PHE A 154 -17.50 -2.23 -13.46
CA PHE A 154 -16.08 -2.45 -13.33
C PHE A 154 -15.63 -3.66 -14.14
N ASP A 155 -14.75 -3.40 -15.09
CA ASP A 155 -13.96 -4.40 -15.81
C ASP A 155 -12.47 -4.14 -15.65
N ILE A 156 -11.65 -5.17 -15.89
CA ILE A 156 -10.20 -5.13 -15.76
C ILE A 156 -9.55 -4.89 -17.12
N PHE A 157 -8.63 -3.92 -17.16
CA PHE A 157 -7.93 -3.48 -18.37
C PHE A 157 -6.41 -3.52 -18.18
N VAL A 158 -5.69 -3.68 -19.28
CA VAL A 158 -4.24 -3.47 -19.35
C VAL A 158 -3.97 -2.23 -20.18
N THR A 159 -3.13 -1.34 -19.65
CA THR A 159 -2.67 -0.12 -20.32
C THR A 159 -1.15 -0.07 -20.39
N ASP A 160 -0.61 0.66 -21.37
CA ASP A 160 0.80 1.05 -21.34
C ASP A 160 1.02 2.30 -20.47
N LEU A 161 2.28 2.66 -20.24
CA LEU A 161 2.62 3.85 -19.46
C LEU A 161 2.33 5.18 -20.18
N GLU A 162 1.85 5.13 -21.43
CA GLU A 162 1.36 6.30 -22.18
C GLU A 162 -0.17 6.48 -22.00
N GLY A 163 -0.86 5.51 -21.38
CA GLY A 163 -2.31 5.53 -21.14
C GLY A 163 -3.14 4.93 -22.29
N ASN A 164 -2.50 4.22 -23.22
CA ASN A 164 -3.23 3.50 -24.26
C ASN A 164 -3.73 2.16 -23.69
N ILE A 165 -5.03 1.92 -23.77
CA ILE A 165 -5.60 0.61 -23.42
C ILE A 165 -5.14 -0.40 -24.46
N LEU A 166 -4.45 -1.44 -24.00
CA LEU A 166 -3.93 -2.51 -24.83
C LEU A 166 -4.89 -3.71 -24.88
N LYS A 167 -5.60 -3.96 -23.77
CA LYS A 167 -6.51 -5.10 -23.65
C LYS A 167 -7.55 -4.88 -22.56
N GLN A 168 -8.76 -5.38 -22.77
CA GLN A 168 -9.77 -5.66 -21.76
C GLN A 168 -9.66 -7.13 -21.38
N LEU A 169 -9.48 -7.43 -20.09
CA LEU A 169 -9.29 -8.80 -19.59
C LEU A 169 -10.58 -9.46 -19.16
N THR A 170 -11.57 -8.68 -18.69
CA THR A 170 -12.88 -9.17 -18.25
C THR A 170 -13.99 -8.46 -19.02
N GLN A 171 -15.12 -9.16 -19.24
CA GLN A 171 -16.30 -8.66 -19.96
C GLN A 171 -17.59 -9.30 -19.41
N GLU A 172 -17.49 -10.03 -18.30
CA GLU A 172 -18.66 -10.66 -17.69
C GLU A 172 -19.49 -9.58 -16.98
N PRO A 173 -20.84 -9.68 -17.02
CA PRO A 173 -21.67 -8.74 -16.28
C PRO A 173 -21.41 -8.80 -14.78
N GLY A 174 -21.21 -7.66 -14.16
CA GLY A 174 -20.99 -7.54 -12.73
C GLY A 174 -19.61 -6.94 -12.41
N TYR A 175 -19.31 -6.87 -11.13
CA TYR A 175 -18.07 -6.30 -10.62
C TYR A 175 -16.89 -7.24 -10.87
N ASP A 176 -15.90 -6.78 -11.61
CA ASP A 176 -14.58 -7.38 -11.76
C ASP A 176 -13.52 -6.32 -11.42
N ALA A 177 -12.85 -6.42 -10.28
CA ALA A 177 -11.88 -5.42 -9.81
C ALA A 177 -10.85 -5.99 -8.82
N GLU A 178 -10.05 -5.12 -8.21
CA GLU A 178 -9.05 -5.45 -7.18
C GLU A 178 -7.97 -6.43 -7.70
N ALA A 179 -7.56 -6.25 -8.96
CA ALA A 179 -6.61 -7.12 -9.63
C ALA A 179 -5.17 -6.90 -9.16
N THR A 180 -4.49 -7.97 -8.73
CA THR A 180 -3.06 -7.98 -8.43
C THR A 180 -2.34 -9.11 -9.17
N VAL A 181 -1.04 -8.94 -9.43
CA VAL A 181 -0.25 -9.86 -10.26
C VAL A 181 0.67 -10.71 -9.38
N SER A 182 0.81 -11.99 -9.72
CA SER A 182 1.73 -12.90 -9.04
C SER A 182 3.20 -12.45 -9.17
N PRO A 183 4.08 -12.73 -8.20
CA PRO A 183 5.50 -12.39 -8.29
C PRO A 183 6.19 -13.00 -9.51
N GLN A 184 5.70 -14.15 -10.01
CA GLN A 184 6.19 -14.81 -11.23
C GLN A 184 5.71 -14.10 -12.50
N GLY A 185 4.70 -13.23 -12.38
CA GLY A 185 4.12 -12.51 -13.51
C GLY A 185 3.31 -13.36 -14.47
N ASP A 186 2.76 -14.47 -14.01
CA ASP A 186 2.00 -15.43 -14.83
C ASP A 186 0.50 -15.45 -14.51
N LYS A 187 0.10 -15.02 -13.32
CA LYS A 187 -1.29 -15.01 -12.85
C LYS A 187 -1.70 -13.63 -12.35
N ILE A 188 -3.01 -13.38 -12.46
CA ILE A 188 -3.72 -12.28 -11.83
C ILE A 188 -4.73 -12.89 -10.87
N VAL A 189 -4.82 -12.38 -9.62
CA VAL A 189 -5.95 -12.62 -8.72
C VAL A 189 -6.83 -11.38 -8.71
N PHE A 190 -8.15 -11.54 -8.67
CA PHE A 190 -9.11 -10.44 -8.69
C PHE A 190 -10.41 -10.83 -7.98
N THR A 191 -11.19 -9.84 -7.58
CA THR A 191 -12.52 -10.02 -6.98
C THR A 191 -13.58 -9.93 -8.07
N SER A 192 -14.55 -10.86 -8.07
CA SER A 192 -15.60 -10.93 -9.07
C SER A 192 -16.97 -11.32 -8.49
N MET A 193 -18.02 -10.75 -9.06
CA MET A 193 -19.43 -11.06 -8.76
C MET A 193 -20.03 -12.17 -9.65
N ARG A 194 -19.27 -12.79 -10.54
CA ARG A 194 -19.77 -13.75 -11.54
C ARG A 194 -20.45 -15.00 -10.97
N SER A 195 -20.13 -15.38 -9.73
CA SER A 195 -20.81 -16.49 -9.00
C SER A 195 -22.09 -16.06 -8.28
N GLY A 196 -22.38 -14.75 -8.24
CA GLY A 196 -23.50 -14.17 -7.49
C GLY A 196 -23.12 -13.71 -6.09
N ASP A 197 -21.87 -13.85 -5.69
CA ASP A 197 -21.24 -13.31 -4.49
C ASP A 197 -19.88 -12.72 -4.82
N LEU A 198 -19.27 -11.94 -3.91
CA LEU A 198 -17.93 -11.36 -4.07
C LEU A 198 -16.88 -12.40 -3.69
N GLU A 199 -16.33 -13.06 -4.70
CA GLU A 199 -15.38 -14.15 -4.56
C GLU A 199 -14.06 -13.84 -5.27
N LEU A 200 -12.98 -14.48 -4.84
CA LEU A 200 -11.70 -14.41 -5.51
C LEU A 200 -11.65 -15.36 -6.71
N TYR A 201 -11.06 -14.84 -7.78
CA TYR A 201 -10.76 -15.59 -9.00
C TYR A 201 -9.31 -15.36 -9.40
N THR A 202 -8.72 -16.35 -10.07
CA THR A 202 -7.44 -16.20 -10.76
C THR A 202 -7.62 -16.33 -12.27
N MET A 203 -6.73 -15.70 -13.02
CA MET A 203 -6.61 -15.85 -14.47
C MET A 203 -5.15 -15.75 -14.89
N ASN A 204 -4.82 -16.20 -16.09
CA ASN A 204 -3.52 -15.88 -16.69
C ASN A 204 -3.42 -14.36 -16.95
N VAL A 205 -2.19 -13.83 -17.04
CA VAL A 205 -1.97 -12.38 -17.32
C VAL A 205 -2.54 -11.93 -18.65
N ASP A 206 -2.88 -12.86 -19.54
CA ASP A 206 -3.56 -12.57 -20.80
C ASP A 206 -5.10 -12.65 -20.70
N GLY A 207 -5.67 -12.84 -19.50
CA GLY A 207 -7.12 -12.95 -19.24
C GLY A 207 -7.70 -14.32 -19.52
N SER A 208 -6.91 -15.31 -19.92
CA SER A 208 -7.37 -16.69 -20.14
C SER A 208 -7.43 -17.50 -18.83
N GLU A 209 -8.08 -18.67 -18.86
CA GLU A 209 -8.13 -19.65 -17.74
C GLU A 209 -8.64 -19.08 -16.43
N VAL A 210 -9.78 -18.36 -16.47
CA VAL A 210 -10.43 -17.83 -15.27
C VAL A 210 -10.91 -18.98 -14.38
N THR A 211 -10.45 -19.02 -13.14
CA THR A 211 -10.73 -20.07 -12.15
C THR A 211 -11.16 -19.46 -10.83
N GLN A 212 -12.25 -19.96 -10.24
CA GLN A 212 -12.71 -19.55 -8.92
C GLN A 212 -11.78 -20.08 -7.82
N VAL A 213 -11.40 -19.21 -6.87
CA VAL A 213 -10.53 -19.53 -5.74
C VAL A 213 -11.32 -19.72 -4.45
N THR A 214 -12.24 -18.79 -4.15
CA THR A 214 -13.09 -18.85 -2.95
C THR A 214 -14.54 -19.11 -3.30
N ASN A 215 -15.31 -19.66 -2.35
CA ASN A 215 -16.73 -20.01 -2.54
C ASN A 215 -17.46 -20.04 -1.18
N GLU A 216 -17.24 -19.03 -0.37
CA GLU A 216 -17.84 -18.92 0.97
C GLU A 216 -18.68 -17.65 1.03
N LEU A 217 -19.90 -17.71 1.60
CA LEU A 217 -20.77 -16.54 1.70
C LEU A 217 -20.08 -15.38 2.40
N GLY A 218 -20.01 -14.25 1.71
CA GLY A 218 -19.41 -13.00 2.20
C GLY A 218 -18.55 -12.33 1.16
N TYR A 219 -17.93 -11.22 1.53
CA TYR A 219 -17.07 -10.47 0.62
C TYR A 219 -15.62 -10.92 0.77
N ASP A 220 -15.09 -11.58 -0.23
CA ASP A 220 -13.66 -11.88 -0.38
C ASP A 220 -13.02 -10.90 -1.36
N GLY A 221 -12.01 -10.16 -0.93
CA GLY A 221 -11.41 -9.14 -1.80
C GLY A 221 -10.07 -8.60 -1.35
N GLY A 222 -9.44 -7.82 -2.24
CA GLY A 222 -8.15 -7.19 -2.02
C GLY A 222 -7.04 -8.21 -1.78
N ALA A 223 -6.96 -9.22 -2.62
CA ALA A 223 -6.01 -10.32 -2.47
C ALA A 223 -4.63 -9.99 -3.04
N PHE A 224 -3.59 -10.48 -2.34
CA PHE A 224 -2.19 -10.43 -2.79
C PHE A 224 -1.55 -11.81 -2.68
N PHE A 225 -0.68 -12.11 -3.65
CA PHE A 225 0.14 -13.32 -3.61
C PHE A 225 1.27 -13.21 -2.57
N SER A 226 1.64 -14.34 -1.97
CA SER A 226 2.88 -14.48 -1.21
C SER A 226 4.11 -14.24 -2.11
N PRO A 227 5.29 -13.88 -1.55
CA PRO A 227 6.51 -13.63 -2.34
C PRO A 227 6.94 -14.81 -3.23
N ASP A 228 6.60 -16.04 -2.85
CA ASP A 228 6.83 -17.24 -3.65
C ASP A 228 5.66 -17.61 -4.60
N GLY A 229 4.55 -16.85 -4.53
CA GLY A 229 3.34 -17.05 -5.35
C GLY A 229 2.49 -18.24 -4.94
N SER A 230 2.81 -18.95 -3.86
CA SER A 230 2.11 -20.18 -3.46
C SER A 230 0.82 -19.93 -2.68
N GLN A 231 0.68 -18.79 -2.05
CA GLN A 231 -0.46 -18.43 -1.20
C GLN A 231 -1.07 -17.09 -1.61
N LEU A 232 -2.30 -16.88 -1.14
CA LEU A 232 -3.05 -15.62 -1.20
C LEU A 232 -3.39 -15.16 0.21
N ILE A 233 -3.23 -13.86 0.48
CA ILE A 233 -3.76 -13.17 1.65
C ILE A 233 -4.84 -12.19 1.19
N PHE A 234 -5.97 -12.09 1.88
CA PHE A 234 -7.08 -11.23 1.51
C PHE A 234 -7.94 -10.87 2.73
N ARG A 235 -8.75 -9.83 2.59
CA ARG A 235 -9.78 -9.48 3.57
C ARG A 235 -11.09 -10.18 3.23
N SER A 236 -11.81 -10.55 4.28
CA SER A 236 -13.08 -11.25 4.11
C SER A 236 -14.08 -10.89 5.19
N SER A 237 -15.36 -10.77 4.79
CA SER A 237 -16.48 -10.83 5.73
C SER A 237 -17.09 -12.23 5.73
N ARG A 238 -17.59 -12.67 6.88
CA ARG A 238 -18.24 -13.98 7.01
C ARG A 238 -19.49 -13.81 7.89
N PRO A 239 -20.63 -13.37 7.30
CA PRO A 239 -21.89 -13.25 8.03
C PRO A 239 -22.34 -14.63 8.50
N LYS A 240 -22.62 -14.78 9.79
CA LYS A 240 -22.90 -16.09 10.44
C LYS A 240 -24.35 -16.23 10.88
N SER A 241 -24.94 -15.20 11.44
CA SER A 241 -26.33 -15.22 11.88
C SER A 241 -27.31 -14.98 10.72
N GLU A 242 -28.55 -15.42 10.89
CA GLU A 242 -29.60 -15.16 9.89
C GLU A 242 -29.79 -13.68 9.59
N ASP A 243 -29.66 -12.81 10.62
CA ASP A 243 -29.78 -11.38 10.46
C ASP A 243 -28.60 -10.76 9.69
N GLU A 244 -27.36 -11.18 10.00
CA GLU A 244 -26.16 -10.75 9.26
C GLU A 244 -26.23 -11.20 7.80
N ILE A 245 -26.58 -12.45 7.53
CA ILE A 245 -26.74 -12.98 6.17
C ILE A 245 -27.82 -12.21 5.41
N LYS A 246 -28.93 -11.90 6.06
CA LYS A 246 -30.00 -11.10 5.46
C LYS A 246 -29.51 -9.71 5.09
N VAL A 247 -28.86 -9.01 6.03
CA VAL A 247 -28.31 -7.65 5.80
C VAL A 247 -27.28 -7.67 4.67
N TYR A 248 -26.37 -8.65 4.66
CA TYR A 248 -25.36 -8.78 3.61
C TYR A 248 -26.02 -8.95 2.22
N ARG A 249 -26.99 -9.85 2.09
CA ARG A 249 -27.68 -10.09 0.82
C ARG A 249 -28.54 -8.91 0.35
N GLU A 250 -29.18 -8.20 1.28
CA GLU A 250 -29.96 -6.99 0.97
C GLU A 250 -29.04 -5.88 0.45
N LEU A 251 -27.89 -5.65 1.10
CA LEU A 251 -26.90 -4.66 0.64
C LEU A 251 -26.29 -5.04 -0.70
N LEU A 252 -25.92 -6.31 -0.86
CA LEU A 252 -25.34 -6.79 -2.13
C LEU A 252 -26.32 -6.63 -3.30
N ALA A 253 -27.62 -6.86 -3.08
CA ALA A 253 -28.66 -6.62 -4.07
C ALA A 253 -28.83 -5.12 -4.43
N GLU A 254 -28.43 -4.21 -3.53
CA GLU A 254 -28.35 -2.76 -3.78
C GLU A 254 -27.00 -2.35 -4.42
N GLY A 255 -26.08 -3.29 -4.69
CA GLY A 255 -24.73 -3.00 -5.16
C GLY A 255 -23.83 -2.41 -4.07
N LEU A 256 -24.05 -2.80 -2.81
CA LEU A 256 -23.33 -2.28 -1.64
C LEU A 256 -22.77 -3.42 -0.77
N VAL A 257 -21.70 -3.14 -0.04
CA VAL A 257 -21.16 -4.01 1.01
C VAL A 257 -20.77 -3.20 2.24
N MET A 258 -20.76 -3.84 3.42
CA MET A 258 -20.21 -3.24 4.65
C MET A 258 -18.77 -3.71 4.86
N PRO A 259 -17.79 -2.80 4.93
CA PRO A 259 -16.40 -3.15 5.18
C PRO A 259 -16.01 -3.14 6.67
N THR A 260 -16.97 -3.11 7.58
CA THR A 260 -16.74 -2.81 9.01
C THR A 260 -16.49 -4.03 9.88
N GLU A 261 -16.82 -5.22 9.38
CA GLU A 261 -16.65 -6.51 10.07
C GLU A 261 -15.88 -7.45 9.13
N MET A 262 -14.58 -7.23 9.05
CA MET A 262 -13.70 -7.99 8.15
C MET A 262 -12.50 -8.53 8.90
N GLU A 263 -12.16 -9.77 8.60
CA GLU A 263 -10.95 -10.44 9.07
C GLU A 263 -10.04 -10.81 7.89
N LEU A 264 -8.79 -11.10 8.18
CA LEU A 264 -7.86 -11.57 7.17
C LEU A 264 -7.91 -13.10 7.06
N TYR A 265 -7.84 -13.56 5.82
CA TYR A 265 -7.82 -14.97 5.46
C TYR A 265 -6.63 -15.26 4.57
N ILE A 266 -6.10 -16.46 4.69
CA ILE A 266 -5.00 -16.96 3.87
C ILE A 266 -5.37 -18.33 3.31
N CYS A 267 -5.03 -18.59 2.05
CA CYS A 267 -5.19 -19.88 1.40
C CYS A 267 -4.02 -20.16 0.44
N ASN A 268 -3.91 -21.36 -0.07
CA ASN A 268 -3.08 -21.63 -1.23
C ASN A 268 -3.65 -20.92 -2.46
N ALA A 269 -2.80 -20.63 -3.47
CA ALA A 269 -3.22 -19.91 -4.68
C ALA A 269 -4.31 -20.62 -5.49
N ASP A 270 -4.53 -21.91 -5.24
CA ASP A 270 -5.63 -22.70 -5.82
C ASP A 270 -6.90 -22.73 -4.95
N GLY A 271 -6.93 -21.99 -3.84
CA GLY A 271 -8.04 -21.93 -2.88
C GLY A 271 -8.04 -23.01 -1.81
N SER A 272 -7.15 -24.01 -1.87
CA SER A 272 -7.03 -25.01 -0.81
C SER A 272 -6.43 -24.43 0.47
N ASP A 273 -6.56 -25.12 1.59
CA ASP A 273 -6.06 -24.70 2.92
C ASP A 273 -6.55 -23.33 3.38
N LEU A 274 -7.78 -22.95 3.01
CA LEU A 274 -8.40 -21.71 3.45
C LEU A 274 -8.52 -21.67 4.97
N ARG A 275 -7.95 -20.63 5.58
CA ARG A 275 -8.03 -20.41 7.03
C ARG A 275 -8.10 -18.93 7.38
N GLN A 276 -8.78 -18.64 8.46
CA GLN A 276 -8.79 -17.29 9.06
C GLN A 276 -7.43 -17.02 9.73
N LEU A 277 -6.84 -15.85 9.45
CA LEU A 277 -5.56 -15.42 10.00
C LEU A 277 -5.76 -14.54 11.25
N THR A 278 -6.75 -13.63 11.22
CA THR A 278 -7.03 -12.71 12.32
C THR A 278 -8.40 -12.99 12.93
N GLU A 279 -8.55 -12.75 14.23
CA GLU A 279 -9.81 -12.78 14.98
C GLU A 279 -9.84 -11.55 15.91
N LEU A 280 -9.71 -10.37 15.31
CA LEU A 280 -9.55 -9.10 16.01
C LEU A 280 -10.88 -8.33 16.13
N GLY A 281 -11.85 -8.69 15.31
CA GLY A 281 -13.10 -7.95 15.15
C GLY A 281 -12.90 -6.63 14.40
N LYS A 282 -14.01 -5.95 14.12
CA LYS A 282 -14.05 -4.67 13.39
C LYS A 282 -13.47 -4.80 11.98
N ALA A 283 -12.69 -3.82 11.54
CA ALA A 283 -12.19 -3.75 10.17
C ALA A 283 -10.69 -4.02 10.11
N ASN A 284 -10.31 -5.09 9.42
CA ASN A 284 -8.94 -5.46 9.12
C ASN A 284 -8.80 -5.47 7.60
N TRP A 285 -8.03 -4.52 7.04
CA TRP A 285 -7.99 -4.23 5.61
C TRP A 285 -6.58 -4.26 5.03
N CYS A 286 -6.51 -4.33 3.70
CA CYS A 286 -5.32 -4.09 2.90
C CYS A 286 -4.13 -4.93 3.35
N PRO A 287 -4.28 -6.26 3.53
CA PRO A 287 -3.15 -7.10 3.91
C PRO A 287 -2.13 -7.18 2.78
N PHE A 288 -0.85 -7.21 3.14
CA PHE A 288 0.24 -7.45 2.20
C PHE A 288 1.32 -8.31 2.86
N PHE A 289 1.88 -9.27 2.13
CA PHE A 289 2.96 -10.09 2.66
C PHE A 289 4.24 -9.27 2.88
N HIS A 290 4.90 -9.48 4.00
CA HIS A 290 6.29 -9.07 4.18
C HIS A 290 7.18 -9.83 3.18
N PRO A 291 8.27 -9.23 2.66
CA PRO A 291 9.16 -9.90 1.69
C PRO A 291 9.76 -11.22 2.16
N SER A 292 9.87 -11.45 3.47
CA SER A 292 10.27 -12.75 4.04
C SER A 292 9.27 -13.88 3.79
N GLY A 293 7.99 -13.54 3.56
CA GLY A 293 6.91 -14.50 3.36
C GLY A 293 6.29 -15.09 4.64
N ASP A 294 6.84 -14.82 5.81
CA ASP A 294 6.40 -15.36 7.10
C ASP A 294 5.53 -14.40 7.92
N LYS A 295 5.38 -13.15 7.46
CA LYS A 295 4.57 -12.12 8.09
C LYS A 295 3.66 -11.42 7.09
N VAL A 296 2.62 -10.78 7.61
CA VAL A 296 1.65 -9.95 6.87
C VAL A 296 1.56 -8.60 7.57
N ILE A 297 1.67 -7.50 6.80
CA ILE A 297 1.33 -6.15 7.24
C ILE A 297 -0.11 -5.83 6.80
N PHE A 298 -0.87 -5.14 7.62
CA PHE A 298 -2.26 -4.79 7.32
C PHE A 298 -2.71 -3.55 8.09
N ALA A 299 -3.80 -2.94 7.67
CA ALA A 299 -4.45 -1.84 8.37
C ALA A 299 -5.58 -2.35 9.25
N SER A 300 -5.69 -1.85 10.48
CA SER A 300 -6.75 -2.25 11.41
C SER A 300 -7.17 -1.11 12.34
N ASN A 301 -8.45 -1.14 12.72
CA ASN A 301 -9.02 -0.29 13.76
C ASN A 301 -9.51 -1.07 14.98
N HIS A 302 -9.02 -2.29 15.19
CA HIS A 302 -9.52 -3.21 16.21
C HIS A 302 -9.40 -2.67 17.66
N GLU A 303 -8.43 -1.81 17.93
CA GLU A 303 -8.24 -1.19 19.25
C GLU A 303 -9.13 0.02 19.51
N THR A 304 -9.91 0.49 18.52
CA THR A 304 -10.70 1.72 18.63
C THR A 304 -12.14 1.46 19.05
N GLU A 305 -12.77 2.44 19.69
CA GLU A 305 -14.21 2.36 20.02
C GLU A 305 -15.11 2.79 18.85
N ARG A 306 -14.61 3.60 17.89
CA ARG A 306 -15.42 4.32 16.89
C ARG A 306 -14.79 4.39 15.51
N GLY A 307 -14.48 3.29 14.86
CA GLY A 307 -14.08 3.30 13.46
C GLY A 307 -12.72 3.94 13.13
N PHE A 308 -12.21 4.88 13.91
CA PHE A 308 -10.90 5.52 13.79
C PHE A 308 -10.21 5.59 15.16
N PRO A 309 -8.84 5.61 15.21
CA PRO A 309 -7.91 5.54 14.09
C PRO A 309 -7.80 4.15 13.44
N PHE A 310 -7.25 4.12 12.22
CA PHE A 310 -6.64 2.93 11.62
C PHE A 310 -5.14 3.05 11.72
N ASN A 311 -4.48 1.97 12.12
CA ASN A 311 -3.02 1.88 12.13
C ASN A 311 -2.56 0.63 11.40
N LEU A 312 -1.28 0.58 11.03
CA LEU A 312 -0.65 -0.59 10.45
C LEU A 312 -0.20 -1.55 11.55
N TYR A 313 -0.39 -2.84 11.30
CA TYR A 313 -0.01 -3.94 12.17
C TYR A 313 0.74 -5.01 11.38
N LEU A 314 1.65 -5.71 12.05
CA LEU A 314 2.29 -6.94 11.58
C LEU A 314 1.71 -8.13 12.32
N ILE A 315 1.59 -9.27 11.64
CA ILE A 315 1.23 -10.55 12.22
C ILE A 315 1.98 -11.66 11.48
N ASN A 316 2.41 -12.72 12.19
CA ASN A 316 2.97 -13.90 11.55
C ASN A 316 1.88 -14.64 10.72
N THR A 317 2.27 -15.30 9.65
CA THR A 317 1.33 -16.07 8.82
C THR A 317 0.67 -17.24 9.56
N ASP A 318 1.14 -17.61 10.75
CA ASP A 318 0.50 -18.58 11.64
C ASP A 318 -0.53 -17.95 12.63
N GLY A 319 -0.74 -16.62 12.56
CA GLY A 319 -1.66 -15.86 13.42
C GLY A 319 -1.08 -15.42 14.76
N THR A 320 0.20 -15.66 15.01
CA THR A 320 0.89 -15.22 16.24
C THR A 320 1.64 -13.90 16.04
N GLY A 321 2.12 -13.29 17.10
CA GLY A 321 3.06 -12.16 17.04
C GLY A 321 2.47 -10.87 16.48
N LEU A 322 1.19 -10.58 16.80
CA LEU A 322 0.57 -9.30 16.44
C LEU A 322 1.36 -8.14 17.04
N GLU A 323 1.75 -7.18 16.21
CA GLU A 323 2.54 -6.01 16.57
C GLU A 323 2.02 -4.76 15.86
N GLN A 324 1.88 -3.65 16.58
CA GLN A 324 1.51 -2.36 16.00
C GLN A 324 2.74 -1.69 15.39
N VAL A 325 2.62 -1.22 14.14
CA VAL A 325 3.70 -0.61 13.36
C VAL A 325 3.60 0.90 13.32
N THR A 326 2.39 1.45 13.15
CA THR A 326 2.15 2.89 13.11
C THR A 326 1.27 3.35 14.26
N HIS A 327 1.41 4.62 14.66
CA HIS A 327 0.79 5.20 15.84
C HIS A 327 0.14 6.55 15.53
N ASP A 328 -0.58 6.65 14.42
CA ASP A 328 -1.32 7.85 14.05
C ASP A 328 -2.71 7.89 14.69
N ASP A 329 -3.18 9.07 15.06
CA ASP A 329 -4.51 9.26 15.65
C ASP A 329 -5.62 9.34 14.59
N THR A 330 -5.30 9.16 13.31
CA THR A 330 -6.26 9.34 12.21
C THR A 330 -6.40 8.09 11.33
N PHE A 331 -5.56 7.94 10.29
CA PHE A 331 -5.73 6.87 9.31
C PHE A 331 -4.41 6.54 8.64
N ASP A 332 -3.96 5.31 8.82
CA ASP A 332 -2.87 4.68 8.08
C ASP A 332 -3.39 3.39 7.45
N ALA A 333 -3.24 3.25 6.13
CA ALA A 333 -3.73 2.07 5.39
C ALA A 333 -2.96 1.83 4.09
N PHE A 334 -3.31 0.77 3.37
CA PHE A 334 -2.74 0.39 2.07
C PHE A 334 -1.22 0.21 2.10
N PRO A 335 -0.68 -0.57 3.05
CA PRO A 335 0.75 -0.80 3.12
C PRO A 335 1.20 -1.74 1.99
N MET A 336 2.33 -1.42 1.36
CA MET A 336 2.99 -2.31 0.42
C MET A 336 4.51 -2.20 0.52
N PHE A 337 5.17 -3.33 0.73
CA PHE A 337 6.62 -3.41 0.66
C PHE A 337 7.10 -3.33 -0.78
N SER A 338 8.24 -2.67 -1.00
CA SER A 338 8.95 -2.82 -2.27
C SER A 338 9.43 -4.27 -2.46
N PRO A 339 9.45 -4.80 -3.69
CA PRO A 339 9.92 -6.16 -3.96
C PRO A 339 11.33 -6.46 -3.43
N ASP A 340 12.21 -5.45 -3.34
CA ASP A 340 13.56 -5.58 -2.77
C ASP A 340 13.59 -5.49 -1.24
N GLY A 341 12.45 -5.30 -0.58
CA GLY A 341 12.28 -5.25 0.87
C GLY A 341 12.81 -4.00 1.56
N LYS A 342 13.28 -2.99 0.81
CA LYS A 342 13.91 -1.81 1.43
C LYS A 342 12.92 -0.76 1.89
N TYR A 343 11.80 -0.65 1.20
CA TYR A 343 10.83 0.42 1.42
C TYR A 343 9.45 -0.14 1.74
N LEU A 344 8.72 0.59 2.58
CA LEU A 344 7.29 0.48 2.76
C LEU A 344 6.65 1.76 2.24
N VAL A 345 5.61 1.63 1.40
CA VAL A 345 4.70 2.74 1.03
C VAL A 345 3.36 2.50 1.70
N PHE A 346 2.68 3.57 2.12
CA PHE A 346 1.35 3.50 2.73
C PHE A 346 0.59 4.81 2.53
N GLY A 347 -0.74 4.74 2.60
CA GLY A 347 -1.61 5.91 2.64
C GLY A 347 -1.78 6.40 4.07
N SER A 348 -1.73 7.72 4.30
CA SER A 348 -1.88 8.30 5.62
C SER A 348 -2.55 9.67 5.59
N ASN A 349 -3.30 9.96 6.66
CA ASN A 349 -3.87 11.29 6.91
C ASN A 349 -2.98 12.12 7.86
N ARG A 350 -1.81 11.62 8.26
CA ARG A 350 -0.84 12.37 9.06
C ARG A 350 -0.40 13.64 8.34
N TYR A 351 -0.16 14.69 9.07
CA TYR A 351 0.33 15.99 8.56
C TYR A 351 -0.51 16.62 7.43
N ASN A 352 -1.79 16.25 7.28
CA ASN A 352 -2.68 16.82 6.27
C ASN A 352 -3.24 18.21 6.61
N GLY A 353 -2.79 18.81 7.72
CA GLY A 353 -3.23 20.16 8.14
C GLY A 353 -4.67 20.21 8.66
N GLY A 354 -5.26 19.07 9.06
CA GLY A 354 -6.62 18.95 9.56
C GLY A 354 -7.69 18.86 8.46
N THR A 355 -7.28 18.61 7.22
CA THR A 355 -8.18 18.26 6.10
C THR A 355 -8.59 16.78 6.20
N ARG A 356 -9.29 16.28 5.18
CA ARG A 356 -9.57 14.84 5.04
C ARG A 356 -8.68 14.17 4.00
N ASP A 357 -7.68 14.92 3.50
CA ASP A 357 -6.79 14.42 2.47
C ASP A 357 -6.00 13.21 2.97
N THR A 358 -5.95 12.17 2.15
CA THR A 358 -5.08 11.02 2.33
C THR A 358 -3.89 11.16 1.38
N ASN A 359 -2.69 11.09 1.93
CA ASN A 359 -1.46 11.24 1.16
C ASN A 359 -0.64 9.94 1.17
N LEU A 360 0.17 9.76 0.15
CA LEU A 360 1.13 8.66 0.11
C LEU A 360 2.37 9.02 0.92
N PHE A 361 2.82 8.06 1.72
CA PHE A 361 4.07 8.13 2.47
C PHE A 361 4.96 6.97 2.10
N MET A 362 6.25 7.18 2.17
CA MET A 362 7.27 6.16 1.99
C MET A 362 8.27 6.20 3.14
N THR A 363 8.74 5.04 3.55
CA THR A 363 9.76 4.88 4.59
C THR A 363 10.75 3.79 4.20
N GLU A 364 11.99 3.90 4.67
CA GLU A 364 12.90 2.77 4.74
C GLU A 364 12.40 1.82 5.84
N TRP A 365 12.38 0.51 5.54
CA TRP A 365 11.99 -0.51 6.50
C TRP A 365 13.17 -0.98 7.35
N VAL A 366 12.91 -1.18 8.64
CA VAL A 366 13.86 -1.73 9.61
C VAL A 366 13.23 -2.93 10.30
N ASP A 367 13.86 -4.11 10.19
CA ASP A 367 13.39 -5.36 10.81
C ASP A 367 13.55 -5.35 12.35
#